data_49fdfd919437ece005480c8fdd30195d
#
_entry.id   49fdfd919437ece005480c8fdd30195d
#
_cell.length_a   1.000
_cell.length_b   1.000
_cell.length_c   1.000
_cell.angle_alpha   90.00
_cell.angle_beta   90.00
_cell.angle_gamma   90.00
#
_symmetry.space_group_name_H-M   'P 1'
#
loop_
_entity.id
_entity.type
_entity.pdbx_description
1 polymer ?
#
loop_
_entity_poly.entity_id
_entity_poly.type
_entity_poly.pdbx_seq_one_letter_code
_entity_poly.pdbx_strand_id
1 'polypeptide(L)'
;MEEAISWYGDILGFAVHSRFNIDAISAEGAFLTRDAHWIELWRVGGGAQVPVSRRNPDTDLLTGGTKHMAFRVPDLQSHLSELVSRGVDIAAVQRDPTEPMKSEVDPAAPNERPAFAAFIRDPAGTLIELLDHAALARMNMI
;
A
#
# COMPACT_ATOMS: atom_id res chain seq x y z
N MET A 1 1.07 9.98 13.71
CA MET A 1 1.42 10.82 12.52
C MET A 1 2.86 10.56 12.08
N GLU A 2 3.86 10.75 12.90
CA GLU A 2 5.27 10.61 12.49
C GLU A 2 5.62 9.23 11.92
N GLU A 3 5.12 8.16 12.53
CA GLU A 3 5.32 6.79 12.03
C GLU A 3 4.78 6.63 10.60
N ALA A 4 3.58 7.14 10.32
CA ALA A 4 3.01 7.09 8.98
C ALA A 4 3.84 7.91 7.99
N ILE A 5 4.19 9.15 8.36
CA ILE A 5 5.03 10.03 7.51
C ILE A 5 6.35 9.33 7.15
N SER A 6 7.06 8.77 8.15
CA SER A 6 8.31 8.05 7.94
C SER A 6 8.09 6.84 7.02
N TRP A 7 7.05 6.06 7.26
CA TRP A 7 6.73 4.89 6.46
C TRP A 7 6.46 5.24 4.99
N TYR A 8 5.60 6.25 4.73
CA TYR A 8 5.33 6.68 3.35
C TYR A 8 6.56 7.27 2.67
N GLY A 9 7.44 7.93 3.41
CA GLY A 9 8.73 8.41 2.92
C GLY A 9 9.68 7.27 2.58
N ASP A 10 9.89 6.38 3.53
CA ASP A 10 10.89 5.31 3.44
C ASP A 10 10.48 4.19 2.46
N ILE A 11 9.18 3.86 2.40
CA ILE A 11 8.69 2.72 1.61
C ILE A 11 8.20 3.15 0.23
N LEU A 12 7.54 4.30 0.13
CA LEU A 12 6.92 4.74 -1.13
C LEU A 12 7.57 6.01 -1.73
N GLY A 13 8.60 6.56 -1.08
CA GLY A 13 9.34 7.72 -1.59
C GLY A 13 8.60 9.05 -1.55
N PHE A 14 7.58 9.18 -0.69
CA PHE A 14 6.88 10.45 -0.51
C PHE A 14 7.67 11.41 0.38
N ALA A 15 7.65 12.69 0.05
CA ALA A 15 8.22 13.77 0.86
C ALA A 15 7.12 14.60 1.51
N VAL A 16 7.35 15.11 2.71
CA VAL A 16 6.43 16.05 3.36
C VAL A 16 6.43 17.36 2.58
N HIS A 17 5.26 17.75 2.09
CA HIS A 17 5.05 19.07 1.49
C HIS A 17 4.69 20.10 2.56
N SER A 18 3.70 19.80 3.41
CA SER A 18 3.25 20.68 4.49
C SER A 18 2.54 19.91 5.59
N ARG A 19 2.41 20.55 6.75
CA ARG A 19 1.69 20.02 7.92
C ARG A 19 0.67 21.06 8.38
N PHE A 20 -0.40 20.60 9.01
CA PHE A 20 -1.44 21.47 9.56
C PHE A 20 -2.05 20.88 10.82
N ASN A 21 -2.65 21.75 11.63
CA ASN A 21 -3.43 21.38 12.80
C ASN A 21 -4.79 22.07 12.73
N ILE A 22 -5.83 21.38 13.19
CA ILE A 22 -7.19 21.92 13.30
C ILE A 22 -7.67 21.69 14.73
N ASP A 23 -7.41 22.64 15.62
CA ASP A 23 -7.67 22.54 17.07
C ASP A 23 -9.14 22.27 17.37
N ALA A 24 -10.06 22.85 16.59
CA ALA A 24 -11.50 22.71 16.77
C ALA A 24 -11.99 21.24 16.77
N ILE A 25 -11.26 20.34 16.12
CA ILE A 25 -11.59 18.91 16.02
C ILE A 25 -10.45 18.01 16.52
N SER A 26 -9.47 18.59 17.20
CA SER A 26 -8.28 17.87 17.68
C SER A 26 -7.62 17.03 16.57
N ALA A 27 -7.47 17.60 15.39
CA ALA A 27 -6.89 16.95 14.23
C ALA A 27 -5.52 17.54 13.88
N GLU A 28 -4.63 16.68 13.42
CA GLU A 28 -3.41 17.04 12.73
C GLU A 28 -3.34 16.32 11.38
N GLY A 29 -2.67 16.92 10.42
CA GLY A 29 -2.49 16.33 9.12
C GLY A 29 -1.18 16.70 8.45
N ALA A 30 -0.86 15.95 7.40
CA ALA A 30 0.27 16.21 6.53
C ALA A 30 -0.10 15.96 5.07
N PHE A 31 0.29 16.86 4.21
CA PHE A 31 0.34 16.63 2.77
C PHE A 31 1.69 16.05 2.41
N LEU A 32 1.68 14.89 1.76
CA LEU A 32 2.87 14.25 1.21
C LEU A 32 2.81 14.25 -0.31
N THR A 33 3.96 14.42 -0.95
CA THR A 33 4.05 14.46 -2.41
C THR A 33 5.13 13.53 -2.94
N ARG A 34 4.87 12.92 -4.09
CA ARG A 34 5.83 12.22 -4.92
C ARG A 34 5.48 12.43 -6.39
N ASP A 35 6.37 13.06 -7.13
CA ASP A 35 6.12 13.48 -8.52
C ASP A 35 4.85 14.35 -8.61
N ALA A 36 3.86 13.94 -9.40
CA ALA A 36 2.56 14.60 -9.52
C ALA A 36 1.50 14.08 -8.53
N HIS A 37 1.84 13.15 -7.66
CA HIS A 37 0.91 12.53 -6.72
C HIS A 37 0.92 13.24 -5.38
N TRP A 38 -0.28 13.43 -4.84
CA TRP A 38 -0.51 13.98 -3.50
C TRP A 38 -1.30 12.98 -2.69
N ILE A 39 -0.88 12.77 -1.44
CA ILE A 39 -1.67 12.05 -0.43
C ILE A 39 -1.80 12.94 0.80
N GLU A 40 -2.90 12.80 1.51
CA GLU A 40 -3.19 13.53 2.73
C GLU A 40 -3.34 12.52 3.88
N LEU A 41 -2.50 12.66 4.89
CA LEU A 41 -2.58 11.87 6.12
C LEU A 41 -3.30 12.67 7.20
N TRP A 42 -4.24 12.02 7.88
CA TRP A 42 -4.98 12.60 8.98
C TRP A 42 -4.87 11.77 10.25
N ARG A 43 -4.76 12.45 11.38
CA ARG A 43 -4.96 11.88 12.71
C ARG A 43 -5.95 12.75 13.47
N VAL A 44 -7.06 12.18 13.91
CA VAL A 44 -8.08 12.85 14.71
C VAL A 44 -8.10 12.24 16.10
N GLY A 45 -8.17 13.05 17.14
CA GLY A 45 -8.28 12.59 18.52
C GLY A 45 -9.50 11.68 18.69
N GLY A 46 -9.30 10.49 19.25
CA GLY A 46 -10.36 9.48 19.40
C GLY A 46 -10.76 8.74 18.09
N GLY A 47 -10.03 8.96 17.00
CA GLY A 47 -10.26 8.26 15.73
C GLY A 47 -10.08 6.75 15.85
N ALA A 48 -10.94 5.99 15.16
CA ALA A 48 -10.87 4.53 15.11
C ALA A 48 -9.76 4.05 14.16
N GLN A 49 -9.24 2.86 14.45
CA GLN A 49 -8.34 2.14 13.52
C GLN A 49 -9.09 1.74 12.24
N VAL A 50 -8.34 1.53 11.15
CA VAL A 50 -8.91 0.95 9.92
C VAL A 50 -9.64 -0.36 10.27
N PRO A 51 -10.91 -0.54 9.88
CA PRO A 51 -11.67 -1.76 10.18
C PRO A 51 -10.97 -3.01 9.65
N VAL A 52 -11.05 -4.13 10.38
CA VAL A 52 -10.40 -5.40 9.99
C VAL A 52 -10.79 -5.85 8.59
N SER A 53 -12.08 -5.67 8.22
CA SER A 53 -12.57 -5.98 6.86
C SER A 53 -11.92 -5.16 5.75
N ARG A 54 -11.27 -4.05 6.08
CA ARG A 54 -10.57 -3.19 5.14
C ARG A 54 -9.05 -3.43 5.09
N ARG A 55 -8.54 -4.36 5.92
CA ARG A 55 -7.12 -4.67 6.03
C ARG A 55 -6.67 -5.87 5.20
N ASN A 56 -7.62 -6.60 4.62
CA ASN A 56 -7.34 -7.76 3.78
C ASN A 56 -7.95 -7.55 2.40
N PRO A 57 -7.23 -7.87 1.31
CA PRO A 57 -7.68 -7.59 -0.05
C PRO A 57 -9.03 -8.23 -0.41
N ASP A 58 -9.21 -9.50 -0.05
CA ASP A 58 -10.42 -10.28 -0.33
C ASP A 58 -11.67 -9.72 0.38
N THR A 59 -11.53 -9.28 1.64
CA THR A 59 -12.65 -8.68 2.40
C THR A 59 -12.83 -7.19 2.07
N ASP A 60 -11.78 -6.46 1.73
CA ASP A 60 -11.89 -5.07 1.27
C ASP A 60 -12.71 -4.99 -0.02
N LEU A 61 -12.54 -5.91 -0.96
CA LEU A 61 -13.33 -5.97 -2.19
C LEU A 61 -14.84 -6.08 -1.97
N LEU A 62 -15.27 -6.65 -0.84
CA LEU A 62 -16.69 -6.80 -0.50
C LEU A 62 -17.31 -5.54 0.11
N THR A 63 -16.50 -4.55 0.48
CA THR A 63 -17.01 -3.28 1.03
C THR A 63 -17.33 -2.27 -0.08
N GLY A 64 -18.33 -1.43 0.07
CA GLY A 64 -18.62 -0.34 -0.88
C GLY A 64 -17.61 0.82 -0.79
N GLY A 65 -17.52 1.62 -1.85
CA GLY A 65 -16.72 2.86 -1.90
C GLY A 65 -15.31 2.69 -2.45
N THR A 66 -14.48 3.73 -2.24
CA THR A 66 -13.06 3.74 -2.61
C THR A 66 -12.33 2.61 -1.90
N LYS A 67 -11.49 1.90 -2.62
CA LYS A 67 -10.73 0.76 -2.10
C LYS A 67 -9.37 1.21 -1.55
N HIS A 68 -8.33 0.68 -2.11
CA HIS A 68 -6.94 0.96 -1.78
C HIS A 68 -6.31 1.91 -2.81
N MET A 69 -5.15 2.45 -2.49
CA MET A 69 -4.30 3.11 -3.48
C MET A 69 -3.50 2.06 -4.23
N ALA A 70 -3.29 2.26 -5.53
CA ALA A 70 -2.45 1.39 -6.33
C ALA A 70 -1.29 2.16 -6.95
N PHE A 71 -0.08 1.61 -6.87
CA PHE A 71 1.13 2.15 -7.48
C PHE A 71 1.77 1.15 -8.43
N ARG A 72 2.17 1.63 -9.60
CA ARG A 72 2.96 0.83 -10.53
C ARG A 72 4.43 0.86 -10.14
N VAL A 73 5.05 -0.32 -10.16
CA VAL A 73 6.49 -0.48 -9.93
C VAL A 73 7.14 -1.17 -11.13
N PRO A 74 8.40 -0.84 -11.45
CA PRO A 74 9.05 -1.39 -12.64
C PRO A 74 9.28 -2.90 -12.57
N ASP A 75 9.67 -3.42 -11.40
CA ASP A 75 9.97 -4.83 -11.11
C ASP A 75 9.45 -5.16 -9.71
N LEU A 76 8.24 -5.72 -9.67
CA LEU A 76 7.58 -6.02 -8.41
C LEU A 76 8.30 -7.12 -7.63
N GLN A 77 8.89 -8.11 -8.31
CA GLN A 77 9.56 -9.22 -7.60
C GLN A 77 10.80 -8.74 -6.85
N SER A 78 11.63 -7.92 -7.48
CA SER A 78 12.78 -7.30 -6.81
C SER A 78 12.35 -6.38 -5.69
N HIS A 79 11.29 -5.60 -5.92
CA HIS A 79 10.74 -4.69 -4.91
C HIS A 79 10.18 -5.43 -3.68
N LEU A 80 9.50 -6.55 -3.87
CA LEU A 80 9.03 -7.40 -2.77
C LEU A 80 10.18 -7.93 -1.90
N SER A 81 11.29 -8.34 -2.51
CA SER A 81 12.48 -8.78 -1.77
C SER A 81 13.04 -7.68 -0.87
N GLU A 82 13.06 -6.44 -1.36
CA GLU A 82 13.45 -5.28 -0.57
C GLU A 82 12.46 -5.01 0.58
N LEU A 83 11.15 -4.98 0.30
CA LEU A 83 10.10 -4.75 1.30
C LEU A 83 10.16 -5.78 2.43
N VAL A 84 10.34 -7.07 2.10
CA VAL A 84 10.51 -8.13 3.10
C VAL A 84 11.75 -7.87 3.97
N SER A 85 12.89 -7.52 3.38
CA SER A 85 14.11 -7.21 4.12
C SER A 85 13.96 -6.04 5.08
N ARG A 86 13.04 -5.13 4.78
CA ARG A 86 12.71 -3.95 5.60
C ARG A 86 11.56 -4.19 6.60
N GLY A 87 11.03 -5.43 6.66
CA GLY A 87 9.98 -5.80 7.59
C GLY A 87 8.61 -5.20 7.28
N VAL A 88 8.34 -4.84 6.02
CA VAL A 88 7.03 -4.33 5.61
C VAL A 88 5.98 -5.43 5.68
N ASP A 89 4.80 -5.11 6.21
CA ASP A 89 3.66 -6.03 6.30
C ASP A 89 3.07 -6.30 4.90
N ILE A 90 3.39 -7.48 4.34
CA ILE A 90 2.86 -7.96 3.06
C ILE A 90 1.53 -8.68 3.33
N ALA A 91 0.42 -8.09 2.90
CA ALA A 91 -0.92 -8.65 3.11
C ALA A 91 -1.24 -9.82 2.18
N ALA A 92 -0.83 -9.73 0.92
CA ALA A 92 -1.04 -10.79 -0.07
C ALA A 92 -0.14 -10.57 -1.29
N VAL A 93 0.13 -11.66 -2.03
CA VAL A 93 0.83 -11.62 -3.32
C VAL A 93 0.01 -12.39 -4.35
N GLN A 94 -0.12 -11.83 -5.55
CA GLN A 94 -0.78 -12.46 -6.68
C GLN A 94 0.22 -12.68 -7.82
N ARG A 95 0.38 -13.94 -8.23
CA ARG A 95 1.30 -14.36 -9.29
C ARG A 95 0.59 -14.78 -10.57
N ASP A 96 -0.71 -15.02 -10.49
CA ASP A 96 -1.59 -15.32 -11.62
C ASP A 96 -2.91 -14.55 -11.44
N PRO A 97 -3.33 -13.73 -12.42
CA PRO A 97 -4.56 -12.95 -12.32
C PRO A 97 -5.83 -13.82 -12.30
N THR A 98 -5.71 -15.10 -12.67
CA THR A 98 -6.83 -16.07 -12.67
C THR A 98 -6.94 -16.86 -11.38
N GLU A 99 -5.94 -16.75 -10.49
CA GLU A 99 -5.92 -17.41 -9.19
C GLU A 99 -6.24 -16.44 -8.06
N PRO A 100 -6.82 -16.92 -6.94
CA PRO A 100 -6.97 -16.10 -5.74
C PRO A 100 -5.62 -15.60 -5.22
N MET A 101 -5.63 -14.41 -4.63
CA MET A 101 -4.47 -13.88 -3.91
C MET A 101 -4.10 -14.80 -2.74
N LYS A 102 -2.80 -14.97 -2.51
CA LYS A 102 -2.28 -15.82 -1.43
C LYS A 102 -1.60 -14.95 -0.37
N SER A 103 -2.07 -15.04 0.86
CA SER A 103 -1.52 -14.34 2.03
C SER A 103 -0.39 -15.10 2.74
N GLU A 104 -0.23 -16.40 2.46
CA GLU A 104 0.71 -17.29 3.16
C GLU A 104 1.92 -17.71 2.31
N VAL A 105 2.23 -16.97 1.25
CA VAL A 105 3.37 -17.29 0.37
C VAL A 105 4.59 -16.49 0.81
N ASP A 106 5.76 -17.09 0.69
CA ASP A 106 7.01 -16.32 0.73
C ASP A 106 6.99 -15.29 -0.43
N PRO A 107 6.81 -14.00 -0.14
CA PRO A 107 6.69 -13.00 -1.20
C PRO A 107 7.98 -12.86 -2.02
N ALA A 108 9.12 -13.27 -1.46
CA ALA A 108 10.44 -13.19 -2.08
C ALA A 108 10.89 -14.51 -2.73
N ALA A 109 10.06 -15.56 -2.78
CA ALA A 109 10.43 -16.87 -3.30
C ALA A 109 11.04 -16.80 -4.72
N PRO A 110 12.31 -17.15 -4.90
CA PRO A 110 13.03 -16.93 -6.16
C PRO A 110 12.62 -17.88 -7.29
N ASN A 111 11.98 -18.99 -6.95
CA ASN A 111 11.66 -20.07 -7.90
C ASN A 111 10.18 -20.08 -8.34
N GLU A 112 9.41 -19.10 -7.90
CA GLU A 112 8.02 -18.98 -8.30
C GLU A 112 7.85 -18.04 -9.51
N ARG A 113 6.68 -18.13 -10.17
CA ARG A 113 6.29 -17.15 -11.18
C ARG A 113 6.37 -15.75 -10.59
N PRO A 114 6.95 -14.75 -11.30
CA PRO A 114 7.03 -13.38 -10.80
C PRO A 114 5.66 -12.85 -10.38
N ALA A 115 5.62 -12.10 -9.29
CA ALA A 115 4.41 -11.45 -8.83
C ALA A 115 3.95 -10.38 -9.84
N PHE A 116 2.65 -10.33 -10.12
CA PHE A 116 2.08 -9.25 -10.90
C PHE A 116 1.41 -8.18 -10.04
N ALA A 117 0.90 -8.56 -8.88
CA ALA A 117 0.35 -7.66 -7.88
C ALA A 117 0.73 -8.09 -6.46
N ALA A 118 0.85 -7.14 -5.56
CA ALA A 118 1.02 -7.39 -4.14
C ALA A 118 0.30 -6.32 -3.32
N PHE A 119 -0.19 -6.71 -2.16
CA PHE A 119 -0.78 -5.80 -1.19
C PHE A 119 0.11 -5.67 0.03
N ILE A 120 0.40 -4.45 0.42
CA ILE A 120 1.11 -4.11 1.65
C ILE A 120 0.20 -3.29 2.57
N ARG A 121 0.52 -3.25 3.87
CA ARG A 121 -0.21 -2.40 4.84
C ARG A 121 0.68 -1.28 5.34
N ASP A 122 0.10 -0.08 5.40
CA ASP A 122 0.71 1.02 6.13
C ASP A 122 0.58 0.80 7.66
N PRO A 123 1.20 1.64 8.52
CA PRO A 123 1.11 1.50 9.97
C PRO A 123 -0.31 1.57 10.57
N ALA A 124 -1.28 2.17 9.85
CA ALA A 124 -2.68 2.20 10.25
C ALA A 124 -3.46 0.96 9.79
N GLY A 125 -2.87 0.12 8.93
CA GLY A 125 -3.50 -1.03 8.31
C GLY A 125 -4.23 -0.71 6.99
N THR A 126 -3.99 0.46 6.40
CA THR A 126 -4.51 0.81 5.07
C THR A 126 -3.84 -0.05 4.01
N LEU A 127 -4.63 -0.66 3.13
CA LEU A 127 -4.10 -1.44 2.02
C LEU A 127 -3.54 -0.53 0.92
N ILE A 128 -2.39 -0.93 0.40
CA ILE A 128 -1.74 -0.32 -0.76
C ILE A 128 -1.39 -1.45 -1.72
N GLU A 129 -1.83 -1.33 -2.96
CA GLU A 129 -1.53 -2.28 -4.02
C GLU A 129 -0.29 -1.84 -4.79
N LEU A 130 0.62 -2.78 -5.04
CA LEU A 130 1.77 -2.60 -5.91
C LEU A 130 1.56 -3.47 -7.15
N LEU A 131 1.67 -2.89 -8.33
CA LEU A 131 1.41 -3.53 -9.61
C LEU A 131 2.67 -3.55 -10.47
N ASP A 132 3.04 -4.72 -10.98
CA ASP A 132 4.16 -4.86 -11.90
C ASP A 132 3.84 -4.21 -13.26
N HIS A 133 4.62 -3.21 -13.65
CA HIS A 133 4.39 -2.45 -14.89
C HIS A 133 4.45 -3.35 -16.14
N ALA A 134 5.45 -4.24 -16.22
CA ALA A 134 5.62 -5.11 -17.38
C ALA A 134 4.51 -6.17 -17.46
N ALA A 135 4.03 -6.66 -16.31
CA ALA A 135 2.92 -7.60 -16.27
C ALA A 135 1.62 -6.95 -16.75
N LEU A 136 1.30 -5.74 -16.28
CA LEU A 136 0.12 -4.99 -16.74
C LEU A 136 0.16 -4.74 -18.27
N ALA A 137 1.32 -4.38 -18.82
CA ALA A 137 1.49 -4.19 -20.25
C ALA A 137 1.23 -5.48 -21.04
N ARG A 138 1.74 -6.63 -20.55
CA ARG A 138 1.47 -7.94 -21.18
C ARG A 138 -0.01 -8.34 -21.18
N MET A 139 -0.75 -7.87 -20.18
CA MET A 139 -2.20 -8.13 -20.05
C MET A 139 -3.09 -7.09 -20.76
N ASN A 140 -2.49 -6.13 -21.47
CA ASN A 140 -3.20 -5.00 -22.11
C ASN A 140 -4.04 -4.17 -21.11
N MET A 141 -3.57 -4.01 -19.89
CA MET A 141 -4.22 -3.20 -18.86
C MET A 141 -3.71 -1.75 -18.83
N ILE A 142 -2.61 -1.48 -19.51
CA ILE A 142 -1.98 -0.16 -19.69
C ILE A 142 -1.36 -0.06 -21.07
#